data_9e63e421895d0bc4779c13401a84101a
#
_entry.id   9e63e421895d0bc4779c13401a84101a
#
_cell.length_a   1.000
_cell.length_b   1.000
_cell.length_c   1.000
_cell.angle_alpha   90.00
_cell.angle_beta   90.00
_cell.angle_gamma   90.00
#
_symmetry.space_group_name_H-M   'P 1'
#
loop_
_entity.id
_entity.type
_entity.pdbx_description
1 polymer ?
#
loop_
_entity_poly.entity_id
_entity_poly.type
_entity_poly.pdbx_seq_one_letter_code
_entity_poly.pdbx_strand_id
1 'polypeptide(L)' 'MLKQVRLRKAGGSVSATLPKEMADRLNVAAGDDVFAIETVDGILLSPYDEATLRAVESARRVAKRYRGALRELAR' A
#
# COMPACT_ATOMS: atom_id res chain seq x y z
N MET A 1 2.06 -2.58 -11.91
CA MET A 1 3.47 -2.99 -12.10
C MET A 1 3.69 -4.39 -11.56
N LEU A 2 4.33 -5.24 -12.31
CA LEU A 2 4.66 -6.60 -11.90
C LEU A 2 6.17 -6.80 -11.97
N LYS A 3 6.78 -7.25 -10.88
CA LYS A 3 8.19 -7.57 -10.83
C LYS A 3 8.37 -8.93 -10.17
N GLN A 4 9.28 -9.73 -10.69
CA GLN A 4 9.68 -10.98 -10.05
C GLN A 4 10.72 -10.66 -8.99
N VAL A 5 10.48 -11.11 -7.76
CA VAL A 5 11.38 -10.86 -6.63
C VAL A 5 11.84 -12.20 -6.08
N ARG A 6 13.16 -12.35 -5.91
CA ARG A 6 13.73 -13.58 -5.36
C ARG A 6 13.77 -13.46 -3.84
N LEU A 7 13.25 -14.49 -3.18
CA LEU A 7 13.34 -14.58 -1.73
C LEU A 7 14.71 -15.12 -1.32
N ARG A 8 15.24 -14.59 -0.22
CA ARG A 8 16.53 -14.99 0.31
C ARG A 8 16.42 -15.37 1.78
N LYS A 9 17.25 -16.30 2.22
CA LYS A 9 17.28 -16.68 3.62
C LYS A 9 17.93 -15.57 4.44
N ALA A 10 17.30 -15.22 5.55
CA ALA A 10 17.83 -14.22 6.50
C ALA A 10 17.58 -14.71 7.93
N GLY A 11 18.56 -15.43 8.49
CA GLY A 11 18.42 -16.07 9.80
C GLY A 11 17.28 -17.08 9.79
N GLY A 12 16.33 -16.95 10.70
CA GLY A 12 15.13 -17.80 10.74
C GLY A 12 14.00 -17.31 9.86
N SER A 13 14.25 -16.27 9.03
CA SER A 13 13.23 -15.65 8.21
C SER A 13 13.60 -15.70 6.74
N VAL A 14 12.69 -15.24 5.88
CA VAL A 14 12.93 -15.04 4.45
C VAL A 14 12.84 -13.56 4.17
N SER A 15 13.73 -13.03 3.35
CA SER A 15 13.71 -11.63 2.96
C SER A 15 13.50 -11.48 1.46
N ALA A 16 12.95 -10.35 1.07
CA ALA A 16 12.75 -9.98 -0.33
C ALA A 16 13.25 -8.55 -0.54
N THR A 17 13.99 -8.36 -1.64
CA THR A 17 14.42 -7.01 -2.01
C THR A 17 13.30 -6.33 -2.78
N LEU A 18 12.83 -5.21 -2.25
CA LEU A 18 11.80 -4.43 -2.91
C LEU A 18 12.43 -3.63 -4.04
N PRO A 19 11.99 -3.78 -5.29
CA PRO A 19 12.51 -2.99 -6.41
C PRO A 19 12.36 -1.49 -6.14
N LYS A 20 13.33 -0.71 -6.62
CA LYS A 20 13.37 0.73 -6.37
C LYS A 20 12.07 1.42 -6.79
N GLU A 21 11.54 1.08 -7.96
CA GLU A 21 10.31 1.67 -8.47
C GLU A 21 9.12 1.43 -7.54
N MET A 22 9.05 0.25 -6.94
CA MET A 22 7.99 -0.09 -5.99
C MET A 22 8.17 0.64 -4.67
N ALA A 23 9.41 0.76 -4.17
CA ALA A 23 9.71 1.53 -2.98
C ALA A 23 9.36 3.01 -3.17
N ASP A 24 9.68 3.57 -4.34
CA ASP A 24 9.34 4.95 -4.67
C ASP A 24 7.82 5.16 -4.70
N ARG A 25 7.07 4.19 -5.21
CA ARG A 25 5.61 4.25 -5.23
C ARG A 25 5.00 4.21 -3.83
N LEU A 26 5.60 3.43 -2.93
CA LEU A 26 5.19 3.40 -1.53
C LEU A 26 5.68 4.62 -0.76
N ASN A 27 6.56 5.41 -1.36
CA ASN A 27 7.22 6.55 -0.72
C ASN A 27 7.99 6.11 0.53
N VAL A 28 8.74 5.01 0.40
CA VAL A 28 9.57 4.47 1.47
C VAL A 28 11.01 4.36 1.00
N ALA A 29 11.94 4.36 1.96
CA ALA A 29 13.37 4.26 1.70
C ALA A 29 14.00 3.30 2.71
N ALA A 30 15.25 2.94 2.46
CA ALA A 30 16.01 2.09 3.38
C ALA A 30 16.02 2.72 4.77
N GLY A 31 15.78 1.90 5.78
CA GLY A 31 15.69 2.34 7.17
C GLY A 31 14.27 2.67 7.64
N ASP A 32 13.35 2.82 6.71
CA ASP A 32 11.94 3.02 7.07
C ASP A 32 11.30 1.71 7.51
N ASP A 33 10.33 1.82 8.39
CA ASP A 33 9.50 0.70 8.80
C ASP A 33 8.21 0.70 8.01
N VAL A 34 7.76 -0.50 7.63
CA VAL A 34 6.46 -0.70 6.99
C VAL A 34 5.71 -1.79 7.74
N PHE A 35 4.40 -1.83 7.55
CA PHE A 35 3.55 -2.85 8.13
C PHE A 35 3.29 -3.94 7.10
N ALA A 36 3.46 -5.20 7.51
CA ALA A 36 3.12 -6.36 6.70
C ALA A 36 1.76 -6.86 7.18
N ILE A 37 0.76 -6.77 6.34
CA ILE A 37 -0.63 -7.09 6.68
C ILE A 37 -1.05 -8.32 5.88
N GLU A 38 -1.46 -9.37 6.55
CA GLU A 38 -1.99 -10.56 5.88
C GLU A 38 -3.36 -10.25 5.27
N THR A 39 -3.52 -10.62 4.01
CA THR A 39 -4.77 -10.46 3.28
C THR A 39 -5.16 -11.80 2.65
N VAL A 40 -6.36 -11.90 2.13
CA VAL A 40 -6.82 -13.10 1.45
C VAL A 40 -5.98 -13.41 0.19
N ASP A 41 -5.39 -12.41 -0.42
CA ASP A 41 -4.59 -12.56 -1.64
C ASP A 41 -3.09 -12.66 -1.39
N GLY A 42 -2.64 -12.46 -0.15
CA GLY A 42 -1.22 -12.48 0.17
C GLY A 42 -0.89 -11.53 1.30
N ILE A 43 0.26 -10.87 1.18
CA ILE A 43 0.73 -9.93 2.19
C ILE A 43 0.83 -8.54 1.58
N LEU A 44 0.16 -7.60 2.20
CA LEU A 44 0.22 -6.20 1.83
C LEU A 44 1.31 -5.49 2.64
N LEU A 45 2.24 -4.84 1.96
CA LEU A 45 3.20 -3.95 2.60
C LEU A 45 2.67 -2.53 2.53
N SER A 46 2.55 -1.86 3.67
CA SER A 46 1.96 -0.54 3.75
C SER A 46 2.75 0.34 4.72
N PRO A 47 2.96 1.63 4.40
CA PRO A 47 3.51 2.57 5.38
C PRO A 47 2.51 2.92 6.49
N TYR A 48 1.26 2.51 6.35
CA TYR A 48 0.20 2.77 7.32
C TYR A 48 -0.19 1.49 8.06
N ASP A 49 -0.51 1.60 9.35
CA ASP A 49 -1.10 0.48 10.07
C ASP A 49 -2.51 0.19 9.52
N GLU A 50 -3.10 -0.93 9.94
CA GLU A 50 -4.38 -1.38 9.40
C GLU A 50 -5.50 -0.37 9.65
N ALA A 51 -5.55 0.22 10.84
CA ALA A 51 -6.59 1.19 11.18
C ALA A 51 -6.45 2.47 10.35
N THR A 52 -5.23 2.97 10.19
CA THR A 52 -4.96 4.15 9.36
C THR A 52 -5.28 3.90 7.91
N LEU A 53 -4.92 2.70 7.40
CA LEU A 53 -5.22 2.32 6.02
C LEU A 53 -6.73 2.33 5.74
N ARG A 54 -7.53 1.79 6.66
CA ARG A 54 -9.00 1.82 6.54
C ARG A 54 -9.55 3.24 6.54
N ALA A 55 -9.01 4.11 7.37
CA ALA A 55 -9.42 5.51 7.43
C ALA A 55 -9.11 6.24 6.12
N VAL A 56 -7.92 6.01 5.54
CA VAL A 56 -7.52 6.59 4.25
C VAL A 56 -8.44 6.11 3.13
N GLU A 57 -8.74 4.82 3.10
CA GLU A 57 -9.66 4.25 2.10
C GLU A 57 -11.08 4.83 2.22
N SER A 58 -11.58 4.98 3.44
CA SER A 58 -12.88 5.60 3.70
C SER A 58 -12.91 7.05 3.23
N ALA A 59 -11.86 7.81 3.50
CA ALA A 59 -11.74 9.20 3.05
C ALA A 59 -11.73 9.29 1.52
N ARG A 60 -11.02 8.38 0.85
CA ARG A 60 -11.01 8.33 -0.62
C ARG A 60 -12.39 8.05 -1.20
N ARG A 61 -13.15 7.14 -0.58
CA ARG A 61 -14.52 6.83 -1.02
C ARG A 61 -15.45 8.01 -0.85
N VAL A 62 -15.38 8.70 0.28
CA VAL A 62 -16.17 9.89 0.54
C VAL A 62 -15.84 10.98 -0.48
N ALA A 63 -14.57 11.26 -0.71
CA ALA A 63 -14.13 12.26 -1.68
C ALA A 63 -14.62 11.93 -3.10
N LYS A 64 -14.60 10.67 -3.48
CA LYS A 64 -15.10 10.22 -4.78
C LYS A 64 -16.60 10.46 -4.92
N ARG A 65 -17.38 10.15 -3.89
CA ARG A 65 -18.82 10.41 -3.86
C ARG A 65 -19.12 11.90 -3.96
N TYR A 66 -18.38 12.71 -3.23
CA TYR A 66 -18.56 14.16 -3.23
C TYR A 66 -18.30 14.75 -4.61
N ARG A 67 -17.25 14.32 -5.29
CA ARG A 67 -16.97 14.75 -6.67
C ARG A 67 -18.10 14.35 -7.63
N GLY A 68 -18.65 13.16 -7.46
CA GLY A 68 -19.79 12.69 -8.26
C GLY A 68 -21.00 13.59 -8.07
N ALA A 69 -21.33 13.92 -6.82
CA ALA A 69 -22.43 14.81 -6.49
C ALA A 69 -22.26 16.21 -7.10
N LEU A 70 -21.05 16.76 -6.99
CA LEU A 70 -20.73 18.08 -7.60
C LEU A 70 -20.87 18.04 -9.11
N ARG A 71 -20.45 16.94 -9.74
CA ARG A 71 -20.58 16.76 -11.19
C ARG A 71 -22.05 16.74 -11.62
N GLU A 72 -22.90 16.06 -10.86
CA GLU A 72 -24.34 16.03 -11.13
C GLU A 72 -24.97 17.43 -11.01
N LEU A 73 -24.58 18.19 -10.00
CA LEU A 73 -25.09 19.54 -9.80
C LEU A 73 -24.63 20.51 -10.88
N ALA A 74 -23.51 20.23 -11.54
CA ALA A 74 -22.94 21.10 -12.59
C ALA A 74 -23.54 20.86 -13.96
N ARG A 75 -24.41 19.89 -14.12
CA ARG A 75 -25.06 19.61 -15.41
C ARG A 75 -26.14 20.62 -15.76
#